data_5d8551b1b9f2065a795de46e92072b9d
#
_entry.id   5d8551b1b9f2065a795de46e92072b9d
#
_cell.length_a   1.000
_cell.length_b   1.000
_cell.length_c   1.000
_cell.angle_alpha   90.00
_cell.angle_beta   90.00
_cell.angle_gamma   90.00
#
_symmetry.space_group_name_H-M   'P 1'
#
loop_
_entity.id
_entity.type
_entity.pdbx_description
1 polymer ?
#
loop_
_entity_poly.entity_id
_entity_poly.type
_entity_poly.pdbx_seq_one_letter_code
_entity_poly.pdbx_strand_id
1 'polypeptide(L)'
;MKFFIDTANVDEIRKANDMGIIAGVTTNPSLIAKEGRDYAETLAELATLVDGPISGDVTATTVDAETLVAEGEAIHALDPKHMVVKIPMPAEGLKAIQALAPKGIPT
;
A
#
# COMPACT_ATOMS: atom_id res chain seq x y z
N MET A 1 -10.12 -15.09 11.55
CA MET A 1 -9.48 -14.99 10.23
C MET A 1 -9.74 -13.60 9.66
N LYS A 2 -8.76 -12.99 9.02
CA LYS A 2 -8.91 -11.68 8.38
C LYS A 2 -8.83 -11.85 6.87
N PHE A 3 -9.80 -11.32 6.14
CA PHE A 3 -9.82 -11.37 4.67
C PHE A 3 -9.38 -10.04 4.09
N PHE A 4 -8.54 -10.10 3.07
CA PHE A 4 -8.12 -8.97 2.27
C PHE A 4 -8.57 -9.17 0.82
N ILE A 5 -9.00 -8.09 0.17
CA ILE A 5 -9.26 -8.12 -1.27
C ILE A 5 -8.03 -7.61 -2.02
N ASP A 6 -7.61 -8.32 -3.06
CA ASP A 6 -6.45 -7.97 -3.89
C ASP A 6 -6.93 -7.41 -5.23
N THR A 7 -7.13 -6.11 -5.30
CA THR A 7 -7.61 -5.41 -6.49
C THR A 7 -7.35 -3.91 -6.38
N ALA A 8 -7.40 -3.23 -7.52
CA ALA A 8 -7.41 -1.76 -7.60
C ALA A 8 -8.76 -1.22 -8.09
N ASN A 9 -9.73 -2.09 -8.37
CA ASN A 9 -11.05 -1.67 -8.83
C ASN A 9 -11.89 -1.17 -7.65
N VAL A 10 -12.19 0.12 -7.65
CA VAL A 10 -12.91 0.79 -6.54
C VAL A 10 -14.30 0.21 -6.31
N ASP A 11 -15.01 -0.16 -7.39
CA ASP A 11 -16.37 -0.72 -7.26
C ASP A 11 -16.36 -2.11 -6.64
N GLU A 12 -15.36 -2.95 -6.98
CA GLU A 12 -15.16 -4.25 -6.33
C GLU A 12 -14.87 -4.10 -4.85
N ILE A 13 -14.00 -3.13 -4.50
CA ILE A 13 -13.65 -2.86 -3.11
C ILE A 13 -14.86 -2.37 -2.32
N ARG A 14 -15.68 -1.48 -2.88
CA ARG A 14 -16.94 -1.04 -2.25
C ARG A 14 -17.87 -2.20 -1.97
N LYS A 15 -18.09 -3.07 -2.96
CA LYS A 15 -18.96 -4.25 -2.80
C LYS A 15 -18.45 -5.17 -1.71
N ALA A 16 -17.14 -5.44 -1.69
CA ALA A 16 -16.53 -6.29 -0.67
C ALA A 16 -16.61 -5.64 0.73
N ASN A 17 -16.38 -4.34 0.82
CA ASN A 17 -16.49 -3.61 2.08
C ASN A 17 -17.93 -3.59 2.62
N ASP A 18 -18.92 -3.45 1.72
CA ASP A 18 -20.34 -3.46 2.09
C ASP A 18 -20.81 -4.83 2.64
N MET A 19 -20.12 -5.91 2.25
CA MET A 19 -20.35 -7.22 2.85
C MET A 19 -19.90 -7.31 4.31
N GLY A 20 -19.06 -6.38 4.78
CA GLY A 20 -18.59 -6.32 6.16
C GLY A 20 -17.56 -7.39 6.54
N ILE A 21 -16.93 -8.05 5.55
CA ILE A 21 -16.02 -9.19 5.79
C ILE A 21 -14.55 -8.88 5.54
N ILE A 22 -14.22 -7.81 4.81
CA ILE A 22 -12.83 -7.48 4.52
C ILE A 22 -12.18 -6.71 5.66
N ALA A 23 -10.93 -7.08 5.97
CA ALA A 23 -10.12 -6.41 6.96
C ALA A 23 -9.23 -5.31 6.34
N GLY A 24 -8.95 -5.41 5.06
CA GLY A 24 -8.10 -4.48 4.35
C GLY A 24 -8.01 -4.77 2.85
N VAL A 25 -7.13 -4.03 2.18
CA VAL A 25 -6.93 -4.12 0.73
C VAL A 25 -5.46 -4.30 0.42
N THR A 26 -5.16 -5.21 -0.49
CA THR A 26 -3.85 -5.27 -1.12
C THR A 26 -3.98 -4.85 -2.58
N THR A 27 -3.08 -4.02 -3.03
CA THR A 27 -3.00 -3.57 -4.41
C THR A 27 -1.55 -3.36 -4.82
N ASN A 28 -1.32 -3.03 -6.07
CA ASN A 28 0.02 -2.73 -6.58
C ASN A 28 -0.05 -1.77 -7.78
N PRO A 29 1.08 -1.16 -8.18
CA PRO A 29 1.09 -0.22 -9.29
C PRO A 29 0.53 -0.77 -10.59
N SER A 30 0.77 -2.04 -10.91
CA SER A 30 0.29 -2.67 -12.13
C SER A 30 -1.23 -2.81 -12.15
N LEU A 31 -1.85 -3.16 -11.03
CA LEU A 31 -3.30 -3.23 -10.90
C LEU A 31 -3.94 -1.85 -11.07
N ILE A 32 -3.36 -0.83 -10.44
CA ILE A 32 -3.86 0.54 -10.53
C ILE A 32 -3.71 1.09 -11.96
N ALA A 33 -2.58 0.81 -12.62
CA ALA A 33 -2.35 1.20 -14.00
C ALA A 33 -3.38 0.59 -14.97
N LYS A 34 -3.80 -0.66 -14.75
CA LYS A 34 -4.85 -1.31 -15.55
C LYS A 34 -6.20 -0.57 -15.45
N GLU A 35 -6.48 0.05 -14.32
CA GLU A 35 -7.69 0.86 -14.13
C GLU A 35 -7.55 2.26 -14.76
N GLY A 36 -6.39 2.60 -15.35
CA GLY A 36 -6.14 3.90 -15.95
C GLY A 36 -6.09 5.06 -14.96
N ARG A 37 -5.71 4.79 -13.71
CA ARG A 37 -5.74 5.75 -12.62
C ARG A 37 -4.34 6.12 -12.10
N ASP A 38 -4.26 7.27 -11.45
CA ASP A 38 -3.07 7.69 -10.71
C ASP A 38 -2.89 6.84 -9.44
N TYR A 39 -1.64 6.46 -9.14
CA TYR A 39 -1.31 5.57 -8.03
C TYR A 39 -1.60 6.21 -6.67
N ALA A 40 -1.08 7.41 -6.44
CA ALA A 40 -1.23 8.10 -5.16
C ALA A 40 -2.69 8.49 -4.88
N GLU A 41 -3.39 9.01 -5.89
CA GLU A 41 -4.81 9.36 -5.78
C GLU A 41 -5.67 8.13 -5.46
N THR A 42 -5.38 7.00 -6.10
CA THR A 42 -6.12 5.76 -5.87
C THR A 42 -5.91 5.25 -4.45
N LEU A 43 -4.66 5.20 -3.97
CA LEU A 43 -4.38 4.79 -2.59
C LEU A 43 -5.09 5.69 -1.57
N ALA A 44 -5.06 7.00 -1.77
CA ALA A 44 -5.73 7.94 -0.89
C ALA A 44 -7.26 7.74 -0.89
N GLU A 45 -7.86 7.47 -2.05
CA GLU A 45 -9.29 7.16 -2.14
C GLU A 45 -9.64 5.86 -1.41
N LEU A 46 -8.86 4.80 -1.59
CA LEU A 46 -9.09 3.53 -0.91
C LEU A 46 -9.06 3.69 0.61
N ALA A 47 -8.19 4.54 1.13
CA ALA A 47 -8.12 4.85 2.56
C ALA A 47 -9.39 5.51 3.10
N THR A 48 -10.17 6.17 2.26
CA THR A 48 -11.49 6.73 2.65
C THR A 48 -12.61 5.69 2.63
N LEU A 49 -12.45 4.62 1.88
CA LEU A 49 -13.49 3.59 1.68
C LEU A 49 -13.40 2.43 2.68
N VAL A 50 -12.19 2.06 3.07
CA VAL A 50 -11.94 0.88 3.91
C VAL A 50 -11.22 1.31 5.19
N ASP A 51 -11.79 1.01 6.33
CA ASP A 51 -11.16 1.26 7.63
C ASP A 51 -10.31 0.04 8.03
N GLY A 52 -9.19 -0.10 7.39
CA GLY A 52 -8.22 -1.18 7.60
C GLY A 52 -6.93 -0.96 6.83
N PRO A 53 -5.95 -1.86 6.98
CA PRO A 53 -4.68 -1.73 6.27
C PRO A 53 -4.84 -1.74 4.75
N ILE A 54 -4.11 -0.86 4.10
CA ILE A 54 -4.05 -0.77 2.63
C ILE A 54 -2.59 -0.83 2.22
N SER A 55 -2.21 -1.83 1.42
CA SER A 55 -0.84 -1.96 0.97
C SER A 55 -0.55 -1.02 -0.19
N GLY A 56 0.53 -0.27 -0.07
CA GLY A 56 1.11 0.54 -1.15
C GLY A 56 2.53 0.07 -1.43
N ASP A 57 2.79 -0.34 -2.67
CA ASP A 57 4.10 -0.84 -3.09
C ASP A 57 5.01 0.32 -3.49
N VAL A 58 6.29 0.23 -3.13
CA VAL A 58 7.32 1.08 -3.71
C VAL A 58 7.53 0.71 -5.18
N THR A 59 8.18 1.59 -5.94
CA THR A 59 8.45 1.38 -7.37
C THR A 59 9.34 0.13 -7.57
N ALA A 60 8.92 -0.78 -8.44
CA ALA A 60 9.60 -2.06 -8.67
C ALA A 60 11.04 -1.91 -9.21
N THR A 61 11.38 -0.77 -9.80
CA THR A 61 12.71 -0.48 -10.35
C THR A 61 13.67 0.15 -9.35
N THR A 62 13.20 0.53 -8.17
CA THR A 62 14.04 1.11 -7.11
C THR A 62 14.89 0.02 -6.46
N VAL A 63 16.21 0.23 -6.39
CA VAL A 63 17.17 -0.81 -6.00
C VAL A 63 18.01 -0.49 -4.75
N ASP A 64 18.01 0.74 -4.25
CA ASP A 64 18.79 1.15 -3.07
C ASP A 64 17.89 1.47 -1.87
N ALA A 65 18.42 1.21 -0.67
CA ALA A 65 17.65 1.35 0.57
C ALA A 65 17.21 2.79 0.83
N GLU A 66 18.05 3.78 0.53
CA GLU A 66 17.75 5.19 0.78
C GLU A 66 16.53 5.65 -0.03
N THR A 67 16.48 5.31 -1.32
CA THR A 67 15.34 5.64 -2.19
C THR A 67 14.08 4.86 -1.80
N LEU A 68 14.23 3.59 -1.41
CA LEU A 68 13.11 2.77 -0.90
C LEU A 68 12.50 3.38 0.37
N VAL A 69 13.33 3.89 1.28
CA VAL A 69 12.86 4.60 2.49
C VAL A 69 12.10 5.86 2.11
N ALA A 70 12.63 6.68 1.21
CA ALA A 70 11.98 7.91 0.79
C ALA A 70 10.62 7.64 0.12
N GLU A 71 10.55 6.64 -0.76
CA GLU A 71 9.28 6.21 -1.37
C GLU A 71 8.30 5.68 -0.32
N GLY A 72 8.77 4.88 0.63
CA GLY A 72 7.96 4.35 1.72
C GLY A 72 7.37 5.46 2.60
N GLU A 73 8.15 6.46 2.92
CA GLU A 73 7.68 7.63 3.67
C GLU A 73 6.60 8.39 2.91
N ALA A 74 6.78 8.58 1.59
CA ALA A 74 5.81 9.25 0.75
C ALA A 74 4.48 8.48 0.65
N ILE A 75 4.53 7.15 0.51
CA ILE A 75 3.33 6.30 0.50
C ILE A 75 2.61 6.38 1.84
N HIS A 76 3.34 6.23 2.94
CA HIS A 76 2.77 6.30 4.29
C HIS A 76 2.09 7.64 4.56
N ALA A 77 2.67 8.75 4.06
CA ALA A 77 2.14 10.09 4.22
C ALA A 77 0.79 10.31 3.52
N LEU A 78 0.41 9.47 2.55
CA LEU A 78 -0.91 9.55 1.89
C LEU A 78 -2.06 9.31 2.87
N ASP A 79 -1.89 8.39 3.79
CA ASP A 79 -2.78 8.15 4.93
C ASP A 79 -2.04 7.36 6.01
N PRO A 80 -1.43 8.04 6.99
CA PRO A 80 -0.64 7.37 8.04
C PRO A 80 -1.41 6.37 8.89
N LYS A 81 -2.72 6.46 8.93
CA LYS A 81 -3.57 5.53 9.69
C LYS A 81 -3.69 4.17 9.02
N HIS A 82 -3.73 4.12 7.70
CA HIS A 82 -4.09 2.91 6.96
C HIS A 82 -2.96 2.34 6.10
N MET A 83 -2.02 3.19 5.64
CA MET A 83 -0.98 2.72 4.70
C MET A 83 0.02 1.77 5.35
N VAL A 84 0.20 0.62 4.69
CA VAL A 84 1.28 -0.34 4.93
C VAL A 84 2.15 -0.37 3.70
N VAL A 85 3.44 -0.12 3.85
CA VAL A 85 4.37 -0.02 2.72
C VAL A 85 4.91 -1.39 2.36
N LYS A 86 4.71 -1.81 1.15
CA LYS A 86 5.23 -3.08 0.65
C LYS A 86 6.59 -2.87 0.00
N ILE A 87 7.60 -3.49 0.60
CA ILE A 87 9.01 -3.38 0.22
C ILE A 87 9.48 -4.72 -0.36
N PRO A 88 10.24 -4.73 -1.47
CA PRO A 88 10.83 -5.96 -1.99
C PRO A 88 11.91 -6.51 -1.04
N MET A 89 12.21 -7.79 -1.13
CA MET A 89 13.02 -8.55 -0.17
C MET A 89 14.53 -8.74 -0.48
N PRO A 90 15.17 -8.11 -1.50
CA PRO A 90 16.63 -8.12 -1.57
C PRO A 90 17.27 -7.37 -0.39
N ALA A 91 18.59 -7.49 -0.22
CA ALA A 91 19.30 -6.91 0.93
C ALA A 91 19.00 -5.44 1.18
N GLU A 92 18.91 -4.63 0.13
CA GLU A 92 18.57 -3.20 0.23
C GLU A 92 17.11 -2.99 0.72
N GLY A 93 16.18 -3.86 0.34
CA GLY A 93 14.83 -3.85 0.85
C GLY A 93 14.77 -4.13 2.34
N LEU A 94 15.52 -5.12 2.83
CA LEU A 94 15.61 -5.44 4.26
C LEU A 94 16.19 -4.26 5.07
N LYS A 95 17.19 -3.57 4.53
CA LYS A 95 17.73 -2.34 5.15
C LYS A 95 16.67 -1.24 5.22
N ALA A 96 15.88 -1.07 4.15
CA ALA A 96 14.80 -0.10 4.13
C ALA A 96 13.73 -0.41 5.18
N ILE A 97 13.29 -1.67 5.30
CA ILE A 97 12.35 -2.12 6.32
C ILE A 97 12.87 -1.78 7.72
N GLN A 98 14.15 -2.09 7.98
CA GLN A 98 14.78 -1.77 9.26
C GLN A 98 14.80 -0.27 9.55
N ALA A 99 15.01 0.57 8.53
CA ALA A 99 15.04 2.02 8.68
C ALA A 99 13.64 2.63 8.87
N LEU A 100 12.61 2.03 8.28
CA LEU A 100 11.22 2.51 8.38
C LEU A 100 10.58 2.18 9.75
N ALA A 101 10.95 1.07 10.36
CA ALA A 101 10.35 0.60 11.61
C ALA A 101 10.44 1.63 12.76
N PRO A 102 11.60 2.27 13.06
CA PRO A 102 11.68 3.29 14.13
C PRO A 102 10.85 4.54 13.84
N LYS A 103 10.49 4.77 12.58
CA LYS A 103 9.65 5.90 12.17
C LYS A 103 8.15 5.61 12.35
N GLY A 104 7.79 4.41 12.84
CA GLY A 104 6.41 3.98 13.01
C GLY A 104 5.69 3.66 11.71
N ILE A 105 6.44 3.39 10.65
CA ILE A 105 5.90 3.07 9.32
C ILE A 105 5.79 1.56 9.18
N PRO A 106 4.58 1.00 9.09
CA PRO A 106 4.40 -0.45 8.92
C PRO A 106 4.78 -0.90 7.51
N THR A 107 5.45 -2.06 7.43
CA THR A 107 5.89 -2.64 6.17
C THR A 107 5.49 -4.11 6.04
#